data_b473cd2c5ed6074bb9ae3bae2aad61ea
#
_entry.id   b473cd2c5ed6074bb9ae3bae2aad61ea
#
_cell.length_a   1.000
_cell.length_b   1.000
_cell.length_c   1.000
_cell.angle_alpha   90.00
_cell.angle_beta   90.00
_cell.angle_gamma   90.00
#
_symmetry.space_group_name_H-M   'P 1'
#
loop_
_entity.id
_entity.type
_entity.pdbx_description
1 polymer ?
#
loop_
_entity_poly.entity_id
_entity_poly.type
_entity_poly.pdbx_seq_one_letter_code
_entity_poly.pdbx_strand_id
1 'polypeptide(L)'
;MLGQALRPVVRLADRFRGRSEDPAPPSLADDPAIQPYEAGDGPNGVLLVHGFTSTPQSMRPWAEHLAAAGFAVSLPRLPGHGTHWKELNQTAWTDWYAHADAAFLALRARCDRVFLAGLSMGGALSLRLAEQHGDDVSGLVVVNPVVTHRDIRIKAMPLLHLLTPALRAIGSDIADPAGREIAYDRTPLHALNSQTQMWADVRQNLDRVTQPLLVFRSEQDHVVDPSSLAILKKRVGSADVEYRTLTRSYHVATLDYEADDIFAASVEFFRRLSA
;
A
#
# COMPACT_ATOMS: atom_id res chain seq x y z
N MET A 1 7.63 37.88 -44.90
CA MET A 1 8.62 37.32 -43.98
C MET A 1 7.89 36.81 -42.71
N LEU A 2 7.28 35.66 -42.79
CA LEU A 2 6.58 35.00 -41.65
C LEU A 2 6.80 33.48 -41.81
N GLY A 3 7.97 32.97 -41.45
CA GLY A 3 8.27 31.59 -41.72
C GLY A 3 9.41 30.99 -40.93
N GLN A 4 9.72 31.44 -39.69
CA GLN A 4 10.87 30.91 -38.92
C GLN A 4 10.65 30.70 -37.42
N ALA A 5 9.43 30.78 -36.89
CA ALA A 5 9.20 30.68 -35.43
C ALA A 5 8.60 29.36 -34.94
N LEU A 6 8.37 28.32 -35.79
CA LEU A 6 7.70 27.08 -35.41
C LEU A 6 8.61 25.82 -35.37
N ARG A 7 9.93 25.97 -35.54
CA ARG A 7 10.85 24.81 -35.61
C ARG A 7 11.38 24.22 -34.26
N PRO A 8 11.35 24.87 -33.08
CA PRO A 8 11.86 24.22 -31.88
C PRO A 8 10.90 23.26 -31.19
N VAL A 9 9.58 23.41 -31.37
CA VAL A 9 8.57 22.59 -30.65
C VAL A 9 8.45 21.18 -31.23
N VAL A 10 8.61 21.02 -32.54
CA VAL A 10 8.52 19.71 -33.22
C VAL A 10 9.71 18.81 -32.88
N ARG A 11 10.90 19.35 -32.63
CA ARG A 11 12.08 18.55 -32.27
C ARG A 11 12.07 18.00 -30.84
N LEU A 12 11.25 18.53 -29.95
CA LEU A 12 11.12 17.99 -28.60
C LEU A 12 10.19 16.77 -28.60
N ALA A 13 9.12 16.78 -29.40
CA ALA A 13 8.19 15.67 -29.54
C ALA A 13 8.84 14.41 -30.20
N ASP A 14 9.76 14.62 -31.15
CA ASP A 14 10.44 13.49 -31.83
C ASP A 14 11.51 12.81 -30.93
N ARG A 15 12.04 13.50 -29.91
CA ARG A 15 12.95 12.89 -28.92
C ARG A 15 12.26 11.90 -28.00
N PHE A 16 10.94 11.97 -27.87
CA PHE A 16 10.14 11.05 -27.05
C PHE A 16 9.51 9.89 -27.84
N ARG A 17 9.53 9.95 -29.19
CA ARG A 17 8.99 8.90 -30.06
C ARG A 17 9.94 7.78 -30.46
N GLY A 18 11.19 7.85 -30.09
CA GLY A 18 12.23 6.94 -30.57
C GLY A 18 12.97 6.21 -29.45
N ARG A 19 12.28 5.59 -28.50
CA ARG A 19 12.88 4.52 -27.69
C ARG A 19 12.10 3.25 -27.95
N SER A 20 12.82 2.28 -28.56
CA SER A 20 12.45 0.88 -28.65
C SER A 20 11.60 0.46 -27.44
N GLU A 21 10.50 -0.24 -27.70
CA GLU A 21 9.81 -0.99 -26.65
C GLU A 21 10.87 -1.83 -25.96
N ASP A 22 11.22 -1.46 -24.71
CA ASP A 22 12.01 -2.34 -23.87
C ASP A 22 11.29 -3.69 -23.90
N PRO A 23 12.00 -4.81 -24.13
CA PRO A 23 11.38 -6.12 -24.10
C PRO A 23 10.63 -6.22 -22.78
N ALA A 24 9.37 -6.68 -22.85
CA ALA A 24 8.58 -6.85 -21.65
C ALA A 24 9.42 -7.66 -20.64
N PRO A 25 9.65 -7.16 -19.41
CA PRO A 25 10.35 -7.95 -18.44
C PRO A 25 9.61 -9.28 -18.26
N PRO A 26 10.32 -10.38 -17.92
CA PRO A 26 9.66 -11.67 -17.70
C PRO A 26 8.52 -11.45 -16.71
N SER A 27 7.36 -12.06 -17.01
CA SER A 27 6.20 -11.97 -16.14
C SER A 27 6.59 -12.50 -14.76
N LEU A 28 6.43 -11.66 -13.73
CA LEU A 28 6.61 -12.08 -12.34
C LEU A 28 5.44 -12.97 -11.87
N ALA A 29 4.39 -13.12 -12.69
CA ALA A 29 3.12 -13.71 -12.29
C ALA A 29 3.22 -15.13 -11.72
N ASP A 30 4.22 -15.89 -12.12
CA ASP A 30 4.45 -17.28 -11.68
C ASP A 30 5.47 -17.42 -10.53
N ASP A 31 6.06 -16.30 -10.07
CA ASP A 31 7.01 -16.34 -8.94
C ASP A 31 6.27 -16.73 -7.64
N PRO A 32 6.67 -17.84 -6.96
CA PRO A 32 6.02 -18.25 -5.71
C PRO A 32 6.03 -17.17 -4.61
N ALA A 33 7.03 -16.30 -4.60
CA ALA A 33 7.20 -15.28 -3.57
C ALA A 33 6.07 -14.23 -3.61
N ILE A 34 5.50 -13.98 -4.79
CA ILE A 34 4.46 -12.95 -4.96
C ILE A 34 3.04 -13.50 -4.99
N GLN A 35 2.87 -14.82 -4.82
CA GLN A 35 1.53 -15.40 -4.80
C GLN A 35 0.76 -14.96 -3.55
N PRO A 36 -0.59 -14.93 -3.62
CA PRO A 36 -1.41 -14.77 -2.43
C PRO A 36 -1.03 -15.78 -1.34
N TYR A 37 -1.27 -15.42 -0.09
CA TYR A 37 -0.99 -16.31 1.03
C TYR A 37 -2.21 -16.43 1.94
N GLU A 38 -2.62 -17.67 2.17
CA GLU A 38 -3.69 -18.02 3.11
C GLU A 38 -3.12 -19.06 4.08
N ALA A 39 -3.33 -18.86 5.38
CA ALA A 39 -2.87 -19.80 6.40
C ALA A 39 -3.71 -19.69 7.67
N GLY A 40 -3.69 -20.76 8.48
CA GLY A 40 -4.37 -20.81 9.77
C GLY A 40 -5.90 -20.93 9.64
N ASP A 41 -6.49 -21.44 10.71
CA ASP A 41 -7.94 -21.69 10.86
C ASP A 41 -8.46 -21.21 12.22
N GLY A 42 -7.68 -20.36 12.90
CA GLY A 42 -8.06 -19.79 14.20
C GLY A 42 -9.31 -18.91 14.14
N PRO A 43 -9.95 -18.68 15.29
CA PRO A 43 -11.17 -17.87 15.38
C PRO A 43 -10.94 -16.37 15.10
N ASN A 44 -9.68 -15.92 15.13
CA ASN A 44 -9.29 -14.55 14.86
C ASN A 44 -8.59 -14.46 13.50
N GLY A 45 -9.17 -13.71 12.57
CA GLY A 45 -8.65 -13.49 11.22
C GLY A 45 -7.83 -12.20 11.12
N VAL A 46 -6.80 -12.18 10.25
CA VAL A 46 -6.07 -10.97 9.88
C VAL A 46 -5.99 -10.89 8.36
N LEU A 47 -6.54 -9.82 7.80
CA LEU A 47 -6.32 -9.44 6.40
C LEU A 47 -5.09 -8.54 6.33
N LEU A 48 -4.09 -8.93 5.52
CA LEU A 48 -2.93 -8.09 5.23
C LEU A 48 -3.03 -7.51 3.82
N VAL A 49 -2.70 -6.22 3.66
CA VAL A 49 -2.79 -5.52 2.38
C VAL A 49 -1.45 -4.85 2.05
N HIS A 50 -0.85 -5.21 0.91
CA HIS A 50 0.45 -4.69 0.48
C HIS A 50 0.38 -3.29 -0.15
N GLY A 51 1.55 -2.69 -0.42
CA GLY A 51 1.71 -1.34 -0.96
C GLY A 51 1.49 -1.24 -2.49
N PHE A 52 1.45 0.00 -2.98
CA PHE A 52 1.39 0.34 -4.40
C PHE A 52 2.67 -0.09 -5.13
N THR A 53 2.53 -0.66 -6.33
CA THR A 53 3.60 -1.27 -7.13
C THR A 53 4.30 -2.48 -6.50
N SER A 54 4.04 -2.76 -5.22
CA SER A 54 4.57 -3.89 -4.46
C SER A 54 3.83 -5.20 -4.73
N THR A 55 4.11 -6.23 -3.96
CA THR A 55 3.50 -7.56 -4.08
C THR A 55 3.27 -8.16 -2.68
N PRO A 56 2.56 -9.29 -2.55
CA PRO A 56 2.46 -10.01 -1.29
C PRO A 56 3.82 -10.31 -0.62
N GLN A 57 4.91 -10.42 -1.39
CA GLN A 57 6.24 -10.68 -0.86
C GLN A 57 6.65 -9.69 0.24
N SER A 58 6.29 -8.41 0.11
CA SER A 58 6.64 -7.39 1.11
C SER A 58 5.95 -7.57 2.45
N MET A 59 4.86 -8.33 2.49
CA MET A 59 4.05 -8.58 3.69
C MET A 59 4.10 -10.03 4.15
N ARG A 60 4.72 -10.92 3.35
CA ARG A 60 4.75 -12.37 3.58
C ARG A 60 5.35 -12.74 4.94
N PRO A 61 6.52 -12.20 5.37
CA PRO A 61 7.07 -12.53 6.67
C PRO A 61 6.13 -12.14 7.84
N TRP A 62 5.45 -11.01 7.72
CA TRP A 62 4.45 -10.60 8.70
C TRP A 62 3.25 -11.55 8.75
N ALA A 63 2.73 -11.95 7.58
CA ALA A 63 1.64 -12.90 7.47
C ALA A 63 2.00 -14.27 8.08
N GLU A 64 3.21 -14.78 7.80
CA GLU A 64 3.72 -16.04 8.36
C GLU A 64 3.87 -15.96 9.88
N HIS A 65 4.37 -14.84 10.40
CA HIS A 65 4.49 -14.62 11.85
C HIS A 65 3.11 -14.62 12.54
N LEU A 66 2.12 -13.97 11.96
CA LEU A 66 0.74 -13.97 12.49
C LEU A 66 0.12 -15.36 12.43
N ALA A 67 0.30 -16.10 11.33
CA ALA A 67 -0.18 -17.48 11.20
C ALA A 67 0.47 -18.40 12.26
N ALA A 68 1.77 -18.27 12.47
CA ALA A 68 2.49 -19.00 13.53
C ALA A 68 2.00 -18.63 14.94
N ALA A 69 1.49 -17.42 15.13
CA ALA A 69 0.89 -16.96 16.39
C ALA A 69 -0.57 -17.43 16.60
N GLY A 70 -1.15 -18.18 15.63
CA GLY A 70 -2.47 -18.81 15.70
C GLY A 70 -3.60 -18.02 15.07
N PHE A 71 -3.31 -16.98 14.28
CA PHE A 71 -4.32 -16.27 13.51
C PHE A 71 -4.62 -16.97 12.18
N ALA A 72 -5.87 -16.88 11.72
CA ALA A 72 -6.23 -17.13 10.33
C ALA A 72 -5.83 -15.93 9.48
N VAL A 73 -5.00 -16.14 8.47
CA VAL A 73 -4.37 -15.04 7.71
C VAL A 73 -4.81 -15.08 6.26
N SER A 74 -5.10 -13.90 5.69
CA SER A 74 -5.31 -13.68 4.25
C SER A 74 -4.43 -12.53 3.79
N LEU A 75 -3.60 -12.78 2.77
CA LEU A 75 -2.76 -11.80 2.10
C LEU A 75 -3.00 -11.90 0.58
N PRO A 76 -3.99 -11.22 0.03
CA PRO A 76 -4.30 -11.25 -1.39
C PRO A 76 -3.23 -10.50 -2.22
N ARG A 77 -3.06 -10.92 -3.48
CA ARG A 77 -2.35 -10.14 -4.49
C ARG A 77 -3.37 -9.23 -5.19
N LEU A 78 -3.23 -7.93 -5.00
CA LEU A 78 -4.16 -6.95 -5.56
C LEU A 78 -4.12 -6.92 -7.11
N PRO A 79 -5.24 -6.65 -7.78
CA PRO A 79 -5.31 -6.57 -9.25
C PRO A 79 -4.22 -5.67 -9.85
N GLY A 80 -3.58 -6.17 -10.91
CA GLY A 80 -2.51 -5.47 -11.64
C GLY A 80 -1.14 -5.48 -10.95
N HIS A 81 -1.03 -5.99 -9.71
CA HIS A 81 0.24 -6.10 -8.99
C HIS A 81 0.92 -7.47 -9.22
N GLY A 82 2.26 -7.49 -9.20
CA GLY A 82 3.04 -8.71 -9.38
C GLY A 82 2.99 -9.30 -10.80
N THR A 83 2.64 -8.52 -11.81
CA THR A 83 2.61 -8.91 -13.22
C THR A 83 3.46 -7.96 -14.06
N HIS A 84 2.86 -6.91 -14.57
CA HIS A 84 3.54 -5.85 -15.32
C HIS A 84 2.94 -4.48 -15.00
N TRP A 85 3.74 -3.42 -14.87
CA TRP A 85 3.27 -2.08 -14.53
C TRP A 85 2.20 -1.53 -15.49
N LYS A 86 2.17 -1.99 -16.76
CA LYS A 86 1.13 -1.61 -17.73
C LYS A 86 -0.23 -2.19 -17.35
N GLU A 87 -0.27 -3.38 -16.74
CA GLU A 87 -1.51 -3.98 -16.23
C GLU A 87 -2.01 -3.24 -15.00
N LEU A 88 -1.11 -2.90 -14.06
CA LEU A 88 -1.47 -2.05 -12.94
C LEU A 88 -2.04 -0.71 -13.42
N ASN A 89 -1.49 -0.15 -14.51
CA ASN A 89 -1.97 1.11 -15.10
C ASN A 89 -3.38 1.04 -15.71
N GLN A 90 -3.95 -0.15 -15.85
CA GLN A 90 -5.33 -0.40 -16.31
C GLN A 90 -6.30 -0.60 -15.14
N THR A 91 -5.82 -0.65 -13.90
CA THR A 91 -6.63 -0.82 -12.69
C THR A 91 -6.82 0.51 -11.95
N ALA A 92 -7.85 0.58 -11.15
CA ALA A 92 -8.17 1.71 -10.28
C ALA A 92 -8.16 1.29 -8.80
N TRP A 93 -8.12 2.26 -7.89
CA TRP A 93 -8.18 1.99 -6.47
C TRP A 93 -9.45 1.24 -6.05
N THR A 94 -10.54 1.41 -6.78
CA THR A 94 -11.81 0.68 -6.57
C THR A 94 -11.67 -0.82 -6.82
N ASP A 95 -10.83 -1.22 -7.79
CA ASP A 95 -10.58 -2.63 -8.07
C ASP A 95 -9.75 -3.26 -6.94
N TRP A 96 -8.75 -2.53 -6.44
CA TRP A 96 -7.92 -2.97 -5.30
C TRP A 96 -8.74 -3.05 -4.03
N TYR A 97 -9.61 -2.06 -3.78
CA TYR A 97 -10.54 -2.05 -2.67
C TYR A 97 -11.51 -3.25 -2.75
N ALA A 98 -12.17 -3.46 -3.87
CA ALA A 98 -13.13 -4.55 -4.04
C ALA A 98 -12.48 -5.93 -3.83
N HIS A 99 -11.21 -6.10 -4.25
CA HIS A 99 -10.47 -7.33 -4.02
C HIS A 99 -10.10 -7.54 -2.54
N ALA A 100 -9.64 -6.50 -1.86
CA ALA A 100 -9.38 -6.54 -0.42
C ALA A 100 -10.66 -6.74 0.40
N ASP A 101 -11.76 -6.11 -0.01
CA ASP A 101 -13.09 -6.25 0.59
C ASP A 101 -13.61 -7.69 0.49
N ALA A 102 -13.50 -8.32 -0.67
CA ALA A 102 -13.87 -9.73 -0.85
C ALA A 102 -13.04 -10.66 0.05
N ALA A 103 -11.73 -10.40 0.22
CA ALA A 103 -10.88 -11.16 1.12
C ALA A 103 -11.25 -10.93 2.60
N PHE A 104 -11.61 -9.70 2.98
CA PHE A 104 -12.13 -9.38 4.31
C PHE A 104 -13.43 -10.14 4.60
N LEU A 105 -14.39 -10.10 3.70
CA LEU A 105 -15.67 -10.79 3.84
C LEU A 105 -15.50 -12.32 3.93
N ALA A 106 -14.54 -12.88 3.18
CA ALA A 106 -14.21 -14.30 3.27
C ALA A 106 -13.63 -14.68 4.65
N LEU A 107 -12.82 -13.82 5.28
CA LEU A 107 -12.37 -14.01 6.66
C LEU A 107 -13.52 -13.86 7.64
N ARG A 108 -14.37 -12.84 7.48
CA ARG A 108 -15.55 -12.63 8.35
C ARG A 108 -16.52 -13.82 8.34
N ALA A 109 -16.63 -14.53 7.23
CA ALA A 109 -17.49 -15.70 7.11
C ALA A 109 -17.01 -16.92 7.94
N ARG A 110 -15.74 -16.94 8.37
CA ARG A 110 -15.12 -18.08 9.06
C ARG A 110 -14.42 -17.74 10.37
N CYS A 111 -14.30 -16.45 10.71
CA CYS A 111 -13.65 -16.00 11.93
C CYS A 111 -14.62 -15.18 12.79
N ASP A 112 -14.51 -15.32 14.11
CA ASP A 112 -15.30 -14.56 15.07
C ASP A 112 -14.92 -13.07 15.07
N ARG A 113 -13.62 -12.78 14.90
CA ARG A 113 -13.05 -11.42 14.84
C ARG A 113 -12.14 -11.30 13.62
N VAL A 114 -12.15 -10.14 12.96
CA VAL A 114 -11.25 -9.86 11.86
C VAL A 114 -10.51 -8.55 12.12
N PHE A 115 -9.19 -8.61 12.00
CA PHE A 115 -8.26 -7.50 12.10
C PHE A 115 -7.71 -7.14 10.72
N LEU A 116 -7.23 -5.92 10.57
CA LEU A 116 -6.60 -5.44 9.35
C LEU A 116 -5.14 -5.06 9.60
N ALA A 117 -4.28 -5.40 8.66
CA ALA A 117 -2.87 -5.01 8.66
C ALA A 117 -2.49 -4.46 7.28
N GLY A 118 -1.80 -3.31 7.20
CA GLY A 118 -1.50 -2.73 5.90
C GLY A 118 -0.25 -1.88 5.86
N LEU A 119 0.50 -1.98 4.75
CA LEU A 119 1.68 -1.18 4.47
C LEU A 119 1.34 -0.10 3.43
N SER A 120 1.68 1.17 3.69
CA SER A 120 1.61 2.26 2.72
C SER A 120 0.20 2.43 2.11
N MET A 121 0.01 2.18 0.81
CA MET A 121 -1.31 2.10 0.15
C MET A 121 -2.21 1.06 0.83
N GLY A 122 -1.66 -0.09 1.19
CA GLY A 122 -2.42 -1.12 1.92
C GLY A 122 -2.93 -0.62 3.27
N GLY A 123 -2.18 0.25 3.95
CA GLY A 123 -2.65 0.95 5.14
C GLY A 123 -3.84 1.87 4.86
N ALA A 124 -3.84 2.60 3.74
CA ALA A 124 -4.98 3.42 3.33
C ALA A 124 -6.21 2.57 2.97
N LEU A 125 -6.02 1.43 2.28
CA LEU A 125 -7.10 0.48 1.98
C LEU A 125 -7.67 -0.15 3.26
N SER A 126 -6.82 -0.48 4.24
CA SER A 126 -7.24 -0.96 5.56
C SER A 126 -8.08 0.09 6.31
N LEU A 127 -7.67 1.36 6.29
CA LEU A 127 -8.48 2.44 6.85
C LEU A 127 -9.83 2.55 6.13
N ARG A 128 -9.85 2.45 4.79
CA ARG A 128 -11.09 2.49 4.00
C ARG A 128 -12.03 1.32 4.32
N LEU A 129 -11.50 0.12 4.53
CA LEU A 129 -12.28 -1.03 4.98
C LEU A 129 -12.90 -0.78 6.36
N ALA A 130 -12.13 -0.23 7.30
CA ALA A 130 -12.62 0.12 8.62
C ALA A 130 -13.73 1.19 8.60
N GLU A 131 -13.59 2.22 7.74
CA GLU A 131 -14.63 3.24 7.50
C GLU A 131 -15.95 2.64 6.99
N GLN A 132 -15.85 1.59 6.17
CA GLN A 132 -17.00 0.97 5.51
C GLN A 132 -17.68 -0.09 6.37
N HIS A 133 -16.89 -0.91 7.08
CA HIS A 133 -17.38 -2.07 7.81
C HIS A 133 -17.61 -1.82 9.31
N GLY A 134 -17.13 -0.67 9.83
CA GLY A 134 -17.40 -0.30 11.23
C GLY A 134 -17.01 -1.40 12.21
N ASP A 135 -17.96 -1.82 13.05
CA ASP A 135 -17.75 -2.78 14.14
C ASP A 135 -17.39 -4.21 13.67
N ASP A 136 -17.54 -4.53 12.39
CA ASP A 136 -17.06 -5.80 11.84
C ASP A 136 -15.53 -5.89 11.79
N VAL A 137 -14.83 -4.76 11.89
CA VAL A 137 -13.37 -4.69 12.01
C VAL A 137 -13.00 -4.54 13.49
N SER A 138 -12.27 -5.52 14.03
CA SER A 138 -11.93 -5.56 15.45
C SER A 138 -10.73 -4.70 15.84
N GLY A 139 -9.91 -4.27 14.88
CA GLY A 139 -8.76 -3.38 15.08
C GLY A 139 -7.82 -3.37 13.88
N LEU A 140 -6.92 -2.40 13.83
CA LEU A 140 -6.01 -2.19 12.70
C LEU A 140 -4.57 -2.00 13.16
N VAL A 141 -3.63 -2.53 12.36
CA VAL A 141 -2.21 -2.18 12.42
C VAL A 141 -1.78 -1.64 11.05
N VAL A 142 -1.29 -0.41 11.00
CA VAL A 142 -0.85 0.21 9.75
C VAL A 142 0.60 0.69 9.85
N VAL A 143 1.38 0.40 8.80
CA VAL A 143 2.79 0.76 8.70
C VAL A 143 2.96 1.79 7.59
N ASN A 144 3.51 2.96 7.92
CA ASN A 144 3.74 4.05 6.97
C ASN A 144 2.54 4.36 6.05
N PRO A 145 1.30 4.45 6.57
CA PRO A 145 0.10 4.61 5.75
C PRO A 145 0.11 5.94 4.99
N VAL A 146 -0.34 5.90 3.72
CA VAL A 146 -0.40 7.08 2.86
C VAL A 146 -1.83 7.53 2.63
N VAL A 147 -2.20 8.70 3.15
CA VAL A 147 -3.51 9.33 2.91
C VAL A 147 -3.40 10.70 2.26
N THR A 148 -2.17 11.19 2.06
CA THR A 148 -1.86 12.43 1.35
C THR A 148 -0.37 12.50 1.00
N HIS A 149 0.01 13.43 0.13
CA HIS A 149 1.40 13.73 -0.17
C HIS A 149 1.57 15.22 -0.54
N ARG A 150 2.67 15.86 -0.09
CA ARG A 150 2.92 17.28 -0.32
C ARG A 150 3.61 17.60 -1.64
N ASP A 151 4.18 16.61 -2.33
CA ASP A 151 4.87 16.79 -3.60
C ASP A 151 3.96 17.46 -4.63
N ILE A 152 4.47 18.54 -5.26
CA ILE A 152 3.73 19.27 -6.28
C ILE A 152 3.39 18.41 -7.50
N ARG A 153 4.19 17.37 -7.79
CA ARG A 153 3.93 16.41 -8.87
C ARG A 153 2.66 15.62 -8.61
N ILE A 154 2.36 15.30 -7.35
CA ILE A 154 1.10 14.65 -6.95
C ILE A 154 -0.08 15.57 -7.17
N LYS A 155 0.05 16.87 -6.88
CA LYS A 155 -1.00 17.86 -7.18
C LYS A 155 -1.25 18.02 -8.67
N ALA A 156 -0.22 17.86 -9.50
CA ALA A 156 -0.30 17.92 -10.96
C ALA A 156 -0.73 16.58 -11.58
N MET A 157 -0.92 15.52 -10.80
CA MET A 157 -1.20 14.16 -11.28
C MET A 157 -2.42 14.08 -12.23
N PRO A 158 -3.55 14.81 -12.00
CA PRO A 158 -4.68 14.79 -12.92
C PRO A 158 -4.37 15.24 -14.36
N LEU A 159 -3.26 15.97 -14.56
CA LEU A 159 -2.77 16.35 -15.90
C LEU A 159 -1.59 15.49 -16.33
N LEU A 160 -0.70 15.16 -15.41
CA LEU A 160 0.53 14.45 -15.72
C LEU A 160 0.27 13.04 -16.28
N HIS A 161 -0.70 12.32 -15.75
CA HIS A 161 -1.06 10.98 -16.21
C HIS A 161 -1.58 10.96 -17.67
N LEU A 162 -2.06 12.08 -18.19
CA LEU A 162 -2.49 12.20 -19.59
C LEU A 162 -1.31 12.38 -20.55
N LEU A 163 -0.15 12.83 -20.05
CA LEU A 163 1.03 13.14 -20.86
C LEU A 163 2.01 11.96 -20.96
N THR A 164 2.08 11.12 -19.94
CA THR A 164 2.96 9.94 -19.92
C THR A 164 2.33 8.82 -19.08
N PRO A 165 2.44 7.56 -19.54
CA PRO A 165 1.82 6.43 -18.85
C PRO A 165 2.56 6.04 -17.55
N ALA A 166 3.86 6.32 -17.44
CA ALA A 166 4.66 5.96 -16.27
C ALA A 166 5.90 6.85 -16.11
N LEU A 167 6.40 6.93 -14.88
CA LEU A 167 7.73 7.46 -14.52
C LEU A 167 8.60 6.35 -13.95
N ARG A 168 9.91 6.58 -13.85
CA ARG A 168 10.80 5.67 -13.13
C ARG A 168 10.42 5.65 -11.65
N ALA A 169 10.33 4.46 -11.07
CA ALA A 169 10.08 4.29 -9.64
C ALA A 169 11.26 4.80 -8.79
N ILE A 170 10.98 5.13 -7.53
CA ILE A 170 12.01 5.50 -6.56
C ILE A 170 12.87 4.29 -6.19
N GLY A 171 12.34 3.08 -6.37
CA GLY A 171 12.95 1.82 -5.93
C GLY A 171 12.48 1.41 -4.55
N SER A 172 13.00 0.28 -4.03
CA SER A 172 12.70 -0.18 -2.67
C SER A 172 13.36 0.74 -1.66
N ASP A 173 12.56 1.33 -0.77
CA ASP A 173 13.04 2.19 0.32
C ASP A 173 13.20 1.34 1.60
N ILE A 174 14.34 0.63 1.69
CA ILE A 174 14.73 -0.28 2.77
C ILE A 174 16.13 0.10 3.24
N ALA A 175 16.33 0.24 4.54
CA ALA A 175 17.63 0.60 5.13
C ALA A 175 18.59 -0.59 5.19
N ASP A 176 18.06 -1.79 5.44
CA ASP A 176 18.84 -3.03 5.47
C ASP A 176 19.35 -3.38 4.05
N PRO A 177 20.66 -3.42 3.80
CA PRO A 177 21.22 -3.80 2.51
C PRO A 177 20.91 -5.26 2.10
N ALA A 178 20.50 -6.11 3.03
CA ALA A 178 20.02 -7.47 2.75
C ALA A 178 18.54 -7.51 2.35
N GLY A 179 17.76 -6.50 2.73
CA GLY A 179 16.35 -6.38 2.40
C GLY A 179 16.11 -6.27 0.89
N ARG A 180 15.09 -6.94 0.38
CA ARG A 180 14.71 -6.92 -1.03
C ARG A 180 13.21 -6.93 -1.17
N GLU A 181 12.70 -5.98 -1.92
CA GLU A 181 11.29 -5.91 -2.30
C GLU A 181 11.12 -6.28 -3.78
N ILE A 182 10.12 -7.10 -4.08
CA ILE A 182 9.68 -7.37 -5.44
C ILE A 182 8.59 -6.37 -5.80
N ALA A 183 9.00 -5.29 -6.47
CA ALA A 183 8.14 -4.19 -6.90
C ALA A 183 8.46 -3.79 -8.35
N TYR A 184 7.59 -3.00 -8.96
CA TYR A 184 7.85 -2.47 -10.31
C TYR A 184 8.95 -1.40 -10.29
N ASP A 185 9.77 -1.38 -11.34
CA ASP A 185 10.77 -0.34 -11.62
C ASP A 185 10.17 0.95 -12.18
N ARG A 186 8.86 0.93 -12.46
CA ARG A 186 8.09 2.06 -12.97
C ARG A 186 6.86 2.34 -12.10
N THR A 187 6.56 3.62 -11.94
CA THR A 187 5.33 4.12 -11.29
C THR A 187 4.29 4.40 -12.37
N PRO A 188 3.23 3.59 -12.52
CA PRO A 188 2.17 3.80 -13.51
C PRO A 188 1.28 4.97 -13.08
N LEU A 189 1.15 5.98 -13.95
CA LEU A 189 0.57 7.26 -13.56
C LEU A 189 -0.97 7.29 -13.56
N HIS A 190 -1.66 6.48 -14.37
CA HIS A 190 -3.11 6.35 -14.26
C HIS A 190 -3.50 5.71 -12.94
N ALA A 191 -2.81 4.64 -12.56
CA ALA A 191 -3.02 3.97 -11.28
C ALA A 191 -2.67 4.90 -10.10
N LEU A 192 -1.56 5.66 -10.18
CA LEU A 192 -1.21 6.64 -9.14
C LEU A 192 -2.25 7.76 -9.04
N ASN A 193 -2.76 8.28 -10.17
CA ASN A 193 -3.84 9.26 -10.16
C ASN A 193 -5.09 8.71 -9.46
N SER A 194 -5.45 7.46 -9.75
CA SER A 194 -6.55 6.76 -9.06
C SER A 194 -6.28 6.63 -7.56
N GLN A 195 -5.05 6.28 -7.16
CA GLN A 195 -4.66 6.23 -5.74
C GLN A 195 -4.81 7.60 -5.05
N THR A 196 -4.51 8.72 -5.73
CA THR A 196 -4.73 10.06 -5.13
C THR A 196 -6.19 10.36 -4.86
N GLN A 197 -7.12 9.80 -5.65
CA GLN A 197 -8.56 9.88 -5.42
C GLN A 197 -8.96 9.07 -4.18
N MET A 198 -8.41 7.87 -4.01
CA MET A 198 -8.57 7.07 -2.79
C MET A 198 -8.12 7.84 -1.53
N TRP A 199 -6.97 8.53 -1.59
CA TRP A 199 -6.52 9.34 -0.46
C TRP A 199 -7.51 10.45 -0.10
N ALA A 200 -8.17 11.04 -1.09
CA ALA A 200 -9.19 12.06 -0.85
C ALA A 200 -10.43 11.46 -0.19
N ASP A 201 -10.88 10.29 -0.65
CA ASP A 201 -12.01 9.55 -0.11
C ASP A 201 -11.75 9.14 1.36
N VAL A 202 -10.61 8.48 1.63
CA VAL A 202 -10.20 8.08 3.00
C VAL A 202 -10.15 9.30 3.92
N ARG A 203 -9.49 10.39 3.51
CA ARG A 203 -9.41 11.60 4.36
C ARG A 203 -10.76 12.20 4.73
N GLN A 204 -11.77 12.05 3.89
CA GLN A 204 -13.12 12.59 4.17
C GLN A 204 -13.84 11.81 5.26
N ASN A 205 -13.50 10.54 5.44
CA ASN A 205 -14.21 9.58 6.28
C ASN A 205 -13.37 9.05 7.47
N LEU A 206 -12.16 9.59 7.73
CA LEU A 206 -11.28 9.13 8.82
C LEU A 206 -11.92 9.17 10.21
N ASP A 207 -12.89 10.03 10.44
CA ASP A 207 -13.67 10.11 11.67
C ASP A 207 -14.55 8.86 11.91
N ARG A 208 -14.81 8.06 10.87
CA ARG A 208 -15.50 6.76 10.96
C ARG A 208 -14.59 5.63 11.36
N VAL A 209 -13.27 5.79 11.33
CA VAL A 209 -12.32 4.81 11.85
C VAL A 209 -12.32 4.92 13.37
N THR A 210 -13.19 4.17 14.02
CA THR A 210 -13.40 4.18 15.48
C THR A 210 -12.76 2.99 16.19
N GLN A 211 -12.27 2.00 15.42
CA GLN A 211 -11.65 0.77 15.91
C GLN A 211 -10.29 1.08 16.54
N PRO A 212 -9.82 0.26 17.52
CA PRO A 212 -8.45 0.35 18.03
C PRO A 212 -7.42 0.33 16.90
N LEU A 213 -6.45 1.23 16.94
CA LEU A 213 -5.50 1.48 15.86
C LEU A 213 -4.08 1.56 16.37
N LEU A 214 -3.19 0.71 15.83
CA LEU A 214 -1.74 0.80 16.02
C LEU A 214 -1.10 1.31 14.73
N VAL A 215 -0.35 2.41 14.82
CA VAL A 215 0.32 3.07 13.69
C VAL A 215 1.83 3.04 13.89
N PHE A 216 2.53 2.38 12.97
CA PHE A 216 3.98 2.48 12.87
C PHE A 216 4.37 3.56 11.86
N ARG A 217 5.38 4.37 12.21
CA ARG A 217 5.91 5.41 11.34
C ARG A 217 7.42 5.45 11.38
N SER A 218 8.05 5.25 10.23
CA SER A 218 9.49 5.41 10.06
C SER A 218 9.89 6.89 10.06
N GLU A 219 10.89 7.26 10.85
CA GLU A 219 11.44 8.62 10.86
C GLU A 219 12.05 8.99 9.52
N GLN A 220 12.75 8.03 8.88
CA GLN A 220 13.46 8.20 7.63
C GLN A 220 12.70 7.59 6.45
N ASP A 221 11.41 7.86 6.32
CA ASP A 221 10.59 7.45 5.20
C ASP A 221 10.76 8.43 4.03
N HIS A 222 11.37 7.98 2.92
CA HIS A 222 11.64 8.80 1.74
C HIS A 222 10.51 8.75 0.69
N VAL A 223 9.49 7.92 0.93
CA VAL A 223 8.34 7.73 0.03
C VAL A 223 7.13 8.52 0.49
N VAL A 224 6.76 8.43 1.76
CA VAL A 224 5.59 9.10 2.34
C VAL A 224 6.04 10.20 3.30
N ASP A 225 5.66 11.44 3.03
CA ASP A 225 6.00 12.56 3.91
C ASP A 225 5.17 12.57 5.21
N PRO A 226 5.58 13.30 6.25
CA PRO A 226 4.92 13.29 7.56
C PRO A 226 3.47 13.79 7.58
N SER A 227 2.97 14.36 6.48
CA SER A 227 1.61 14.94 6.43
C SER A 227 0.52 13.89 6.57
N SER A 228 0.75 12.66 6.10
CA SER A 228 -0.19 11.55 6.28
C SER A 228 -0.41 11.24 7.75
N LEU A 229 0.66 11.09 8.54
CA LEU A 229 0.57 10.88 9.98
C LEU A 229 -0.11 12.05 10.71
N ALA A 230 0.22 13.29 10.31
CA ALA A 230 -0.39 14.49 10.91
C ALA A 230 -1.91 14.54 10.68
N ILE A 231 -2.38 14.09 9.51
CA ILE A 231 -3.82 13.99 9.21
C ILE A 231 -4.47 12.88 10.03
N LEU A 232 -3.86 11.70 10.13
CA LEU A 232 -4.37 10.60 10.96
C LEU A 232 -4.53 11.04 12.41
N LYS A 233 -3.49 11.62 13.01
CA LYS A 233 -3.53 12.14 14.40
C LYS A 233 -4.64 13.15 14.64
N LYS A 234 -5.03 13.90 13.63
CA LYS A 234 -6.04 14.96 13.75
C LYS A 234 -7.45 14.46 13.49
N ARG A 235 -7.64 13.43 12.65
CA ARG A 235 -8.95 13.15 12.06
C ARG A 235 -9.49 11.75 12.36
N VAL A 236 -8.66 10.78 12.74
CA VAL A 236 -9.14 9.44 13.08
C VAL A 236 -10.08 9.51 14.29
N GLY A 237 -11.22 8.79 14.19
CA GLY A 237 -12.26 8.80 15.21
C GLY A 237 -12.02 7.86 16.39
N SER A 238 -11.00 7.00 16.31
CA SER A 238 -10.67 6.04 17.37
C SER A 238 -10.22 6.73 18.65
N ALA A 239 -10.73 6.25 19.76
CA ALA A 239 -10.28 6.64 21.12
C ALA A 239 -9.08 5.81 21.61
N ASP A 240 -8.79 4.65 21.00
CA ASP A 240 -7.67 3.76 21.31
C ASP A 240 -6.67 3.77 20.16
N VAL A 241 -5.75 4.73 20.15
CA VAL A 241 -4.73 4.88 19.11
C VAL A 241 -3.35 4.89 19.72
N GLU A 242 -2.52 3.94 19.28
CA GLU A 242 -1.11 3.86 19.63
C GLU A 242 -0.25 4.25 18.41
N TYR A 243 0.77 5.10 18.64
CA TYR A 243 1.75 5.50 17.64
C TYR A 243 3.13 5.02 18.05
N ARG A 244 3.78 4.23 17.19
CA ARG A 244 5.16 3.77 17.37
C ARG A 244 6.06 4.31 16.27
N THR A 245 7.18 4.87 16.67
CA THR A 245 8.20 5.40 15.75
C THR A 245 9.24 4.32 15.45
N LEU A 246 9.57 4.13 14.17
CA LEU A 246 10.66 3.28 13.71
C LEU A 246 11.85 4.17 13.38
N THR A 247 12.98 3.96 14.05
CA THR A 247 14.15 4.84 13.96
C THR A 247 15.24 4.32 13.02
N ARG A 248 15.20 3.02 12.69
CA ARG A 248 16.21 2.33 11.89
C ARG A 248 15.70 1.89 10.52
N SER A 249 14.38 1.77 10.37
CA SER A 249 13.73 1.28 9.14
C SER A 249 13.25 2.44 8.27
N TYR A 250 13.30 2.24 6.93
CA TYR A 250 12.73 3.15 5.95
C TYR A 250 11.27 2.79 5.62
N HIS A 251 10.80 3.16 4.43
CA HIS A 251 9.37 3.03 4.07
C HIS A 251 8.85 1.60 4.14
N VAL A 252 9.58 0.63 3.57
CA VAL A 252 9.16 -0.78 3.52
C VAL A 252 9.62 -1.50 4.80
N ALA A 253 9.17 -0.99 5.95
CA ALA A 253 9.64 -1.43 7.27
C ALA A 253 9.32 -2.90 7.59
N THR A 254 8.40 -3.53 6.84
CA THR A 254 8.08 -4.97 6.94
C THR A 254 9.16 -5.90 6.38
N LEU A 255 10.17 -5.34 5.70
CA LEU A 255 11.35 -6.04 5.17
C LEU A 255 12.67 -5.41 5.66
N ASP A 256 12.61 -4.64 6.75
CA ASP A 256 13.71 -3.83 7.23
C ASP A 256 14.07 -4.17 8.68
N TYR A 257 15.01 -3.48 9.28
CA TYR A 257 15.61 -3.74 10.59
C TYR A 257 14.63 -3.91 11.76
N GLU A 258 13.45 -3.29 11.71
CA GLU A 258 12.45 -3.33 12.78
C GLU A 258 11.22 -4.16 12.39
N ALA A 259 11.34 -5.02 11.37
CA ALA A 259 10.24 -5.89 10.93
C ALA A 259 9.73 -6.80 12.07
N ASP A 260 10.65 -7.45 12.80
CA ASP A 260 10.29 -8.34 13.89
C ASP A 260 9.58 -7.60 15.04
N ASP A 261 9.95 -6.35 15.31
CA ASP A 261 9.29 -5.50 16.31
C ASP A 261 7.85 -5.17 15.89
N ILE A 262 7.62 -4.90 14.59
CA ILE A 262 6.28 -4.68 14.02
C ILE A 262 5.44 -5.95 14.17
N PHE A 263 6.01 -7.12 13.85
CA PHE A 263 5.29 -8.39 13.87
C PHE A 263 4.90 -8.79 15.29
N ALA A 264 5.83 -8.73 16.23
CA ALA A 264 5.59 -9.06 17.64
C ALA A 264 4.54 -8.12 18.26
N ALA A 265 4.69 -6.82 18.02
CA ALA A 265 3.73 -5.84 18.53
C ALA A 265 2.33 -5.99 17.93
N SER A 266 2.23 -6.42 16.67
CA SER A 266 0.94 -6.71 16.04
C SER A 266 0.23 -7.90 16.69
N VAL A 267 0.98 -8.97 17.00
CA VAL A 267 0.46 -10.15 17.72
C VAL A 267 -0.05 -9.74 19.11
N GLU A 268 0.74 -8.95 19.85
CA GLU A 268 0.37 -8.45 21.16
C GLU A 268 -0.90 -7.59 21.10
N PHE A 269 -0.95 -6.67 20.15
CA PHE A 269 -2.09 -5.77 19.95
C PHE A 269 -3.36 -6.55 19.61
N PHE A 270 -3.31 -7.46 18.65
CA PHE A 270 -4.48 -8.25 18.26
C PHE A 270 -4.93 -9.21 19.38
N ARG A 271 -4.01 -9.83 20.14
CA ARG A 271 -4.35 -10.67 21.30
C ARG A 271 -5.05 -9.88 22.38
N ARG A 272 -4.60 -8.65 22.68
CA ARG A 272 -5.26 -7.75 23.63
C ARG A 272 -6.72 -7.49 23.26
N LEU A 273 -7.02 -7.38 21.97
CA LEU A 273 -8.38 -7.13 21.46
C LEU A 273 -9.20 -8.40 21.24
N SER A 274 -8.57 -9.57 21.33
CA SER A 274 -9.23 -10.89 21.18
C SER A 274 -9.69 -11.46 22.54
N ALA A 275 -9.25 -10.89 23.65
CA ALA A 275 -9.56 -11.31 25.01
C ALA A 275 -11.03 -10.97 25.46
#